data_281cac325f53b40191b2fec16f064e5a
#
_entry.id   281cac325f53b40191b2fec16f064e5a
#
_cell.length_a   1.000
_cell.length_b   1.000
_cell.length_c   1.000
_cell.angle_alpha   90.00
_cell.angle_beta   90.00
_cell.angle_gamma   90.00
#
_symmetry.space_group_name_H-M   'P 1'
#
loop_
_entity.id
_entity.type
_entity.pdbx_description
1 polymer ?
#
loop_
_entity_poly.entity_id
_entity_poly.type
_entity_poly.pdbx_seq_one_letter_code
_entity_poly.pdbx_strand_id
1 'polypeptide(L)'
;KPDTPMAASGEPGLTELMTTCAVARLVLGPEVNIQAPPNLSADYGPLLLAGINDWGGVSPLTPDFVNPEAPWPDIDRLAELSDEAGYPLRERLTVYPEYIDGDYVDARVRPAVDALAGDDRLARTETPAPVAA
;
A
#
# COMPACT_ATOMS: atom_id res chain seq x y z
N LYS A 1 14.98 -16.16 -1.43
CA LYS A 1 14.53 -17.01 -2.57
C LYS A 1 15.65 -17.96 -2.96
N PRO A 2 15.37 -19.26 -3.21
CA PRO A 2 16.35 -20.18 -3.80
C PRO A 2 16.93 -19.53 -5.06
N ASP A 3 18.08 -19.87 -5.49
CA ASP A 3 18.72 -19.35 -6.71
C ASP A 3 19.09 -17.84 -6.70
N THR A 4 19.08 -17.18 -5.54
CA THR A 4 19.56 -15.80 -5.40
C THR A 4 20.82 -15.74 -4.51
N PRO A 5 21.66 -14.68 -4.64
CA PRO A 5 22.80 -14.47 -3.74
C PRO A 5 22.43 -14.39 -2.27
N MET A 6 21.16 -14.05 -1.97
CA MET A 6 20.60 -13.93 -0.62
C MET A 6 19.90 -15.21 -0.12
N ALA A 7 19.95 -16.32 -0.86
CA ALA A 7 19.23 -17.55 -0.52
C ALA A 7 19.55 -18.11 0.87
N ALA A 8 20.78 -17.89 1.36
CA ALA A 8 21.21 -18.31 2.68
C ALA A 8 21.02 -17.26 3.79
N SER A 9 20.52 -16.07 3.45
CA SER A 9 20.24 -15.03 4.42
C SER A 9 18.96 -15.35 5.18
N GLY A 10 18.95 -15.12 6.50
CA GLY A 10 17.72 -15.20 7.30
C GLY A 10 16.69 -14.18 6.81
N GLU A 11 15.43 -14.56 6.88
CA GLU A 11 14.34 -13.61 6.64
C GLU A 11 14.01 -12.86 7.94
N PRO A 12 13.71 -11.55 7.89
CA PRO A 12 13.28 -10.83 9.06
C PRO A 12 11.95 -11.38 9.56
N GLY A 13 11.84 -11.66 10.85
CA GLY A 13 10.58 -12.04 11.47
C GLY A 13 9.63 -10.86 11.62
N LEU A 14 8.35 -11.15 11.95
CA LEU A 14 7.33 -10.12 12.18
C LEU A 14 7.78 -9.06 13.19
N THR A 15 8.42 -9.46 14.29
CA THR A 15 8.91 -8.53 15.32
C THR A 15 9.95 -7.56 14.78
N GLU A 16 10.86 -8.01 13.94
CA GLU A 16 11.87 -7.15 13.32
C GLU A 16 11.23 -6.17 12.34
N LEU A 17 10.27 -6.63 11.54
CA LEU A 17 9.52 -5.79 10.62
C LEU A 17 8.71 -4.72 11.37
N MET A 18 7.96 -5.11 12.40
CA MET A 18 7.23 -4.19 13.28
C MET A 18 8.16 -3.16 13.93
N THR A 19 9.29 -3.62 14.46
CA THR A 19 10.28 -2.72 15.08
C THR A 19 10.81 -1.72 14.06
N THR A 20 11.11 -2.17 12.86
CA THR A 20 11.58 -1.29 11.77
C THR A 20 10.54 -0.25 11.40
N CYS A 21 9.28 -0.64 11.24
CA CYS A 21 8.17 0.29 10.95
C CYS A 21 7.97 1.30 12.09
N ALA A 22 7.98 0.83 13.35
CA ALA A 22 7.81 1.70 14.52
C ALA A 22 8.94 2.72 14.67
N VAL A 23 10.19 2.28 14.50
CA VAL A 23 11.34 3.18 14.52
C VAL A 23 11.27 4.18 13.38
N ALA A 24 10.93 3.73 12.16
CA ALA A 24 10.75 4.62 11.03
C ALA A 24 9.66 5.68 11.32
N ARG A 25 8.53 5.28 11.90
CA ARG A 25 7.45 6.21 12.28
C ARG A 25 7.91 7.23 13.33
N LEU A 26 8.65 6.81 14.33
CA LEU A 26 9.16 7.70 15.36
C LEU A 26 10.20 8.70 14.83
N VAL A 27 11.05 8.27 13.90
CA VAL A 27 12.11 9.10 13.32
C VAL A 27 11.58 10.05 12.27
N LEU A 28 10.69 9.58 11.39
CA LEU A 28 10.19 10.32 10.24
C LEU A 28 8.97 11.20 10.58
N GLY A 29 8.30 10.93 11.68
CA GLY A 29 7.12 11.67 12.10
C GLY A 29 5.81 11.18 11.46
N PRO A 30 4.66 11.80 11.79
CA PRO A 30 3.34 11.31 11.39
C PRO A 30 3.02 11.53 9.91
N GLU A 31 3.64 12.52 9.27
CA GLU A 31 3.30 12.95 7.91
C GLU A 31 3.91 12.08 6.81
N VAL A 32 4.93 11.27 7.13
CA VAL A 32 5.59 10.43 6.12
C VAL A 32 4.83 9.13 5.92
N ASN A 33 4.58 8.76 4.66
CA ASN A 33 3.95 7.49 4.35
C ASN A 33 4.93 6.33 4.57
N ILE A 34 4.51 5.35 5.35
CA ILE A 34 5.24 4.10 5.60
C ILE A 34 4.41 2.95 5.08
N GLN A 35 4.97 2.25 4.10
CA GLN A 35 4.30 1.20 3.37
C GLN A 35 4.85 -0.18 3.78
N ALA A 36 3.96 -1.15 3.99
CA ALA A 36 4.35 -2.54 4.16
C ALA A 36 3.37 -3.45 3.41
N PRO A 37 3.85 -4.28 2.46
CA PRO A 37 2.98 -5.16 1.70
C PRO A 37 2.44 -6.30 2.57
N PRO A 38 1.13 -6.58 2.54
CA PRO A 38 0.49 -7.52 3.45
C PRO A 38 0.77 -8.99 3.10
N ASN A 39 1.19 -9.28 1.87
CA ASN A 39 1.46 -10.65 1.41
C ASN A 39 2.82 -11.21 1.83
N LEU A 40 3.70 -10.39 2.38
CA LEU A 40 5.03 -10.82 2.82
C LEU A 40 5.10 -11.23 4.30
N SER A 41 3.98 -11.18 5.01
CA SER A 41 3.89 -11.63 6.40
C SER A 41 2.62 -12.48 6.57
N ALA A 42 2.75 -13.61 7.25
CA ALA A 42 1.60 -14.46 7.56
C ALA A 42 0.59 -13.77 8.49
N ASP A 43 1.08 -12.88 9.34
CA ASP A 43 0.27 -12.03 10.23
C ASP A 43 0.68 -10.58 10.01
N TYR A 44 -0.06 -9.88 9.16
CA TYR A 44 0.24 -8.49 8.77
C TYR A 44 -0.56 -7.45 9.57
N GLY A 45 -1.65 -7.85 10.26
CA GLY A 45 -2.49 -6.93 11.06
C GLY A 45 -1.69 -6.08 12.06
N PRO A 46 -0.75 -6.65 12.84
CA PRO A 46 0.07 -5.90 13.79
C PRO A 46 0.90 -4.77 13.18
N LEU A 47 1.14 -4.77 11.87
CA LEU A 47 1.90 -3.71 11.19
C LEU A 47 1.19 -2.34 11.26
N LEU A 48 -0.15 -2.32 11.33
CA LEU A 48 -0.91 -1.09 11.56
C LEU A 48 -0.54 -0.45 12.92
N LEU A 49 -0.43 -1.27 13.96
CA LEU A 49 -0.02 -0.81 15.29
C LEU A 49 1.45 -0.38 15.34
N ALA A 50 2.27 -0.88 14.42
CA ALA A 50 3.66 -0.47 14.24
C ALA A 50 3.80 0.86 13.47
N GLY A 51 2.71 1.46 13.01
CA GLY A 51 2.68 2.80 12.45
C GLY A 51 2.78 2.89 10.94
N ILE A 52 2.49 1.80 10.21
CA ILE A 52 2.27 1.92 8.76
C ILE A 52 0.93 2.65 8.52
N ASN A 53 0.82 3.28 7.38
CA ASN A 53 -0.40 3.92 6.90
C ASN A 53 -0.72 3.57 5.43
N ASP A 54 -0.02 2.59 4.87
CA ASP A 54 -0.20 2.17 3.48
C ASP A 54 0.15 0.68 3.31
N TRP A 55 -0.74 -0.08 2.70
CA TRP A 55 -0.52 -1.48 2.38
C TRP A 55 0.23 -1.71 1.06
N GLY A 56 0.44 -0.65 0.30
CA GLY A 56 1.05 -0.74 -1.02
C GLY A 56 0.09 -1.07 -2.13
N GLY A 57 0.64 -1.56 -3.23
CA GLY A 57 -0.14 -2.02 -4.36
C GLY A 57 -0.63 -3.44 -4.13
N VAL A 58 -1.87 -3.60 -3.71
CA VAL A 58 -2.55 -4.89 -3.58
C VAL A 58 -3.44 -5.10 -4.80
N SER A 59 -3.27 -6.20 -5.53
CA SER A 59 -4.08 -6.49 -6.72
C SER A 59 -5.05 -7.64 -6.45
N PRO A 60 -6.37 -7.43 -6.55
CA PRO A 60 -7.33 -8.51 -6.48
C PRO A 60 -7.39 -9.35 -7.78
N LEU A 61 -6.76 -8.89 -8.86
CA LEU A 61 -6.90 -9.48 -10.19
C LEU A 61 -5.66 -10.24 -10.66
N THR A 62 -4.47 -9.88 -10.14
CA THR A 62 -3.21 -10.46 -10.62
C THR A 62 -2.40 -11.01 -9.45
N PRO A 63 -1.64 -12.12 -9.66
CA PRO A 63 -0.70 -12.57 -8.66
C PRO A 63 0.44 -11.53 -8.47
N ASP A 64 1.12 -11.62 -7.35
CA ASP A 64 2.40 -10.94 -7.19
C ASP A 64 3.46 -11.66 -8.06
N PHE A 65 3.84 -11.03 -9.18
CA PHE A 65 4.84 -11.61 -10.09
C PHE A 65 6.27 -11.57 -9.53
N VAL A 66 6.51 -10.79 -8.50
CA VAL A 66 7.79 -10.74 -7.80
C VAL A 66 7.87 -11.84 -6.74
N ASN A 67 6.76 -12.08 -6.03
CA ASN A 67 6.65 -13.08 -4.98
C ASN A 67 5.43 -13.99 -5.24
N PRO A 68 5.47 -14.83 -6.29
CA PRO A 68 4.31 -15.64 -6.68
C PRO A 68 3.93 -16.69 -5.62
N GLU A 69 4.84 -16.98 -4.70
CA GLU A 69 4.63 -17.84 -3.54
C GLU A 69 3.85 -17.15 -2.39
N ALA A 70 3.69 -15.84 -2.45
CA ALA A 70 3.03 -15.02 -1.44
C ALA A 70 1.81 -14.31 -2.06
N PRO A 71 0.63 -14.97 -2.11
CA PRO A 71 -0.56 -14.38 -2.71
C PRO A 71 -1.04 -13.15 -1.94
N TRP A 72 -1.65 -12.21 -2.65
CA TRP A 72 -2.31 -11.07 -2.05
C TRP A 72 -3.46 -11.54 -1.15
N PRO A 73 -3.66 -10.91 0.02
CA PRO A 73 -4.86 -11.15 0.81
C PRO A 73 -6.11 -10.65 0.07
N ASP A 74 -7.25 -11.17 0.46
CA ASP A 74 -8.55 -10.66 0.05
C ASP A 74 -8.72 -9.21 0.52
N ILE A 75 -9.22 -8.33 -0.36
CA ILE A 75 -9.41 -6.90 -0.06
C ILE A 75 -10.42 -6.70 1.06
N ASP A 76 -11.50 -7.50 1.09
CA ASP A 76 -12.50 -7.40 2.15
C ASP A 76 -11.89 -7.78 3.50
N ARG A 77 -11.05 -8.82 3.53
CA ARG A 77 -10.32 -9.20 4.74
C ARG A 77 -9.33 -8.12 5.20
N LEU A 78 -8.67 -7.47 4.26
CA LEU A 78 -7.76 -6.36 4.55
C LEU A 78 -8.53 -5.15 5.11
N ALA A 79 -9.74 -4.89 4.58
CA ALA A 79 -10.62 -3.84 5.07
C ALA A 79 -11.12 -4.12 6.49
N GLU A 80 -11.57 -5.35 6.78
CA GLU A 80 -11.99 -5.78 8.12
C GLU A 80 -10.87 -5.57 9.15
N LEU A 81 -9.66 -6.07 8.87
CA LEU A 81 -8.51 -5.92 9.78
C LEU A 81 -8.14 -4.46 10.01
N SER A 82 -8.24 -3.63 8.98
CA SER A 82 -7.94 -2.20 9.12
C SER A 82 -9.00 -1.50 9.99
N ASP A 83 -10.28 -1.84 9.81
CA ASP A 83 -11.40 -1.30 10.58
C ASP A 83 -11.34 -1.75 12.06
N GLU A 84 -11.03 -3.03 12.32
CA GLU A 84 -10.78 -3.56 13.67
C GLU A 84 -9.67 -2.79 14.41
N ALA A 85 -8.67 -2.30 13.67
CA ALA A 85 -7.60 -1.46 14.21
C ALA A 85 -7.98 0.03 14.33
N GLY A 86 -9.20 0.41 13.89
CA GLY A 86 -9.71 1.78 13.93
C GLY A 86 -9.32 2.63 12.71
N TYR A 87 -8.88 2.01 11.61
CA TYR A 87 -8.44 2.69 10.39
C TYR A 87 -9.27 2.22 9.19
N PRO A 88 -10.15 3.03 8.63
CA PRO A 88 -10.90 2.64 7.43
C PRO A 88 -9.94 2.46 6.25
N LEU A 89 -10.03 1.31 5.58
CA LEU A 89 -9.26 1.08 4.36
C LEU A 89 -9.81 1.96 3.23
N ARG A 90 -8.92 2.68 2.55
CA ARG A 90 -9.26 3.54 1.42
C ARG A 90 -8.30 3.25 0.25
N GLU A 91 -8.86 3.17 -0.94
CA GLU A 91 -8.06 3.07 -2.15
C GLU A 91 -7.42 4.43 -2.46
N ARG A 92 -6.15 4.42 -2.82
CA ARG A 92 -5.43 5.58 -3.35
C ARG A 92 -5.01 5.36 -4.80
N LEU A 93 -4.69 6.43 -5.48
CA LEU A 93 -3.98 6.36 -6.74
C LEU A 93 -2.52 5.93 -6.53
N THR A 94 -1.83 5.61 -7.62
CA THR A 94 -0.39 5.25 -7.56
C THR A 94 0.48 6.35 -6.98
N VAL A 95 0.05 7.60 -7.12
CA VAL A 95 0.65 8.78 -6.50
C VAL A 95 -0.08 9.09 -5.20
N TYR A 96 0.65 9.48 -4.16
CA TYR A 96 0.03 9.92 -2.91
C TYR A 96 -0.71 11.25 -3.07
N PRO A 97 -1.78 11.49 -2.29
CA PRO A 97 -2.59 12.69 -2.38
C PRO A 97 -1.80 14.00 -2.37
N GLU A 98 -0.81 14.11 -1.50
CA GLU A 98 0.02 15.31 -1.32
C GLU A 98 0.91 15.65 -2.53
N TYR A 99 1.11 14.68 -3.44
CA TYR A 99 1.95 14.88 -4.63
C TYR A 99 1.14 15.08 -5.92
N ILE A 100 -0.19 14.95 -5.87
CA ILE A 100 -1.03 15.08 -7.06
C ILE A 100 -0.96 16.49 -7.65
N ASP A 101 -1.02 17.52 -6.80
CA ASP A 101 -1.06 18.92 -7.22
C ASP A 101 0.33 19.54 -7.48
N GLY A 102 1.40 18.79 -7.18
CA GLY A 102 2.77 19.22 -7.40
C GLY A 102 3.32 18.92 -8.80
N ASP A 103 4.62 19.14 -8.95
CA ASP A 103 5.36 18.86 -10.20
C ASP A 103 5.68 17.38 -10.40
N TYR A 104 5.19 16.50 -9.51
CA TYR A 104 5.45 15.05 -9.56
C TYR A 104 4.59 14.32 -10.60
N VAL A 105 3.50 14.93 -11.05
CA VAL A 105 2.60 14.34 -12.05
C VAL A 105 2.83 15.02 -13.40
N ASP A 106 3.29 14.24 -14.37
CA ASP A 106 3.49 14.71 -15.74
C ASP A 106 2.18 15.27 -16.33
N ALA A 107 2.27 16.40 -17.02
CA ALA A 107 1.13 17.10 -17.60
C ALA A 107 0.29 16.23 -18.54
N ARG A 108 0.91 15.22 -19.20
CA ARG A 108 0.22 14.29 -20.12
C ARG A 108 -0.74 13.34 -19.41
N VAL A 109 -0.45 12.97 -18.14
CA VAL A 109 -1.27 12.04 -17.37
C VAL A 109 -2.15 12.76 -16.34
N ARG A 110 -1.90 14.04 -16.07
CA ARG A 110 -2.67 14.84 -15.11
C ARG A 110 -4.19 14.77 -15.32
N PRO A 111 -4.73 14.91 -16.55
CA PRO A 111 -6.17 14.81 -16.76
C PRO A 111 -6.76 13.47 -16.32
N ALA A 112 -6.02 12.36 -16.50
CA ALA A 112 -6.45 11.04 -16.06
C ALA A 112 -6.38 10.90 -14.54
N VAL A 113 -5.34 11.45 -13.90
CA VAL A 113 -5.21 11.47 -12.43
C VAL A 113 -6.35 12.28 -11.82
N ASP A 114 -6.64 13.49 -12.34
CA ASP A 114 -7.72 14.35 -11.84
C ASP A 114 -9.11 13.71 -12.04
N ALA A 115 -9.30 12.95 -13.11
CA ALA A 115 -10.55 12.22 -13.35
C ALA A 115 -10.77 11.07 -12.36
N LEU A 116 -9.70 10.44 -11.89
CA LEU A 116 -9.73 9.31 -10.96
C LEU A 116 -9.67 9.73 -9.48
N ALA A 117 -9.16 10.91 -9.18
CA ALA A 117 -9.08 11.43 -7.83
C ALA A 117 -10.43 11.96 -7.34
N GLY A 118 -10.78 11.63 -6.09
CA GLY A 118 -11.88 12.25 -5.37
C GLY A 118 -11.49 13.63 -4.79
N ASP A 119 -12.39 14.25 -4.05
CA ASP A 119 -12.15 15.57 -3.42
C ASP A 119 -11.05 15.49 -2.35
N ASP A 120 -10.88 14.33 -1.72
CA ASP A 120 -9.82 14.01 -0.76
C ASP A 120 -8.51 13.54 -1.41
N ARG A 121 -8.45 13.58 -2.73
CA ARG A 121 -7.32 13.10 -3.56
C ARG A 121 -7.01 11.61 -3.46
N LEU A 122 -7.83 10.83 -2.76
CA LEU A 122 -7.83 9.37 -2.85
C LEU A 122 -8.57 8.92 -4.12
N ALA A 123 -8.55 7.63 -4.42
CA ALA A 123 -9.32 7.12 -5.55
C ALA A 123 -10.82 7.32 -5.32
N ARG A 124 -11.55 7.68 -6.39
CA ARG A 124 -13.01 7.78 -6.33
C ARG A 124 -13.61 6.41 -6.07
N THR A 125 -14.58 6.35 -5.18
CA THR A 125 -15.34 5.13 -4.86
C THR A 125 -16.32 4.73 -5.95
N GLU A 126 -16.65 5.64 -6.88
CA GLU A 126 -17.48 5.34 -8.04
C GLU A 126 -16.60 5.20 -9.28
N THR A 127 -16.71 4.08 -9.98
CA THR A 127 -16.03 3.86 -11.25
C THR A 127 -16.49 4.90 -12.26
N PRO A 128 -15.61 5.78 -12.79
CA PRO A 128 -16.02 6.71 -13.84
C PRO A 128 -16.48 5.89 -15.05
N ALA A 129 -17.56 6.36 -15.70
CA ALA A 129 -17.99 5.78 -16.97
C ALA A 129 -16.81 5.76 -17.95
N PRO A 130 -16.66 4.71 -18.78
CA PRO A 130 -15.54 4.60 -19.71
C PRO A 130 -15.50 5.86 -20.57
N VAL A 131 -14.33 6.51 -20.59
CA VAL A 131 -14.09 7.64 -21.51
C VAL A 131 -14.19 7.08 -22.92
N ALA A 132 -15.19 7.58 -23.68
CA ALA A 132 -15.34 7.20 -25.07
C ALA A 132 -14.07 7.60 -25.85
N ALA A 133 -13.48 6.62 -26.54
CA ALA A 133 -12.31 6.78 -27.37
C ALA A 133 -12.63 7.60 -28.62
#